data_943d6ab1a747a74f43bbcf45577656b0
#
_entry.id   943d6ab1a747a74f43bbcf45577656b0
#
_cell.length_a   1.000
_cell.length_b   1.000
_cell.length_c   1.000
_cell.angle_alpha   90.00
_cell.angle_beta   90.00
_cell.angle_gamma   90.00
#
_symmetry.space_group_name_H-M   'P 1'
#
loop_
_entity.id
_entity.type
_entity.pdbx_description
1 polymer ?
#
loop_
_entity_poly.entity_id
_entity_poly.type
_entity_poly.pdbx_seq_one_letter_code
_entity_poly.pdbx_strand_id
1 'polypeptide(L)'
;IEIDPPVFLRHGNNDGLEKSEEESCCSVTARDDCLFANCIPNRREFHIDPYGMMSFCYYVKDPALRFDLRKGSFQEAWEEFIPSLADKIHGGQEYMETCGACELRQECHWCGVYGYLEHGRVSARVEYLCQLTKEQHIFREEWKRDHLRYYQLGGITIQVTTDFSITE
;
A
#
# COMPACT_ATOMS: atom_id res chain seq x y z
N ILE A 1 33.76 -3.84 -14.89
CA ILE A 1 32.95 -3.45 -13.70
C ILE A 1 31.74 -4.36 -13.73
N GLU A 2 31.75 -5.43 -12.95
CA GLU A 2 30.57 -6.24 -12.70
C GLU A 2 29.63 -5.39 -11.84
N ILE A 3 28.47 -5.07 -12.38
CA ILE A 3 27.37 -4.45 -11.63
C ILE A 3 26.59 -5.61 -11.06
N ASP A 4 26.71 -5.85 -9.76
CA ASP A 4 25.85 -6.78 -9.06
C ASP A 4 24.38 -6.40 -9.29
N PRO A 5 23.51 -7.36 -9.64
CA PRO A 5 22.09 -7.07 -9.75
C PRO A 5 21.56 -6.60 -8.40
N PRO A 6 20.60 -5.69 -8.37
CA PRO A 6 20.02 -5.21 -7.12
C PRO A 6 19.52 -6.39 -6.29
N VAL A 7 20.02 -6.49 -5.06
CA VAL A 7 19.57 -7.51 -4.12
C VAL A 7 18.14 -7.19 -3.76
N PHE A 8 17.19 -7.88 -4.36
CA PHE A 8 15.82 -7.90 -3.85
C PHE A 8 15.87 -8.67 -2.53
N LEU A 9 15.72 -7.96 -1.43
CA LEU A 9 15.53 -8.57 -0.13
C LEU A 9 14.28 -9.45 -0.22
N ARG A 10 14.46 -10.76 -0.26
CA ARG A 10 13.36 -11.70 -0.10
C ARG A 10 12.73 -11.43 1.26
N HIS A 11 11.44 -11.19 1.26
CA HIS A 11 10.70 -11.18 2.51
C HIS A 11 10.85 -12.57 3.11
N GLY A 12 11.58 -12.65 4.23
CA GLY A 12 11.64 -13.87 5.01
C GLY A 12 10.24 -14.23 5.47
N ASN A 13 9.87 -15.50 5.31
CA ASN A 13 8.67 -16.06 5.94
C ASN A 13 8.77 -15.78 7.43
N ASN A 14 7.89 -14.94 7.95
CA ASN A 14 7.69 -14.76 9.38
C ASN A 14 6.88 -15.93 9.94
N ASP A 15 7.47 -17.12 9.89
CA ASP A 15 6.96 -18.25 10.66
C ASP A 15 7.42 -18.05 12.10
N GLY A 16 6.53 -17.54 12.95
CA GLY A 16 6.71 -17.62 14.39
C GLY A 16 6.76 -16.34 15.22
N LEU A 17 6.33 -15.18 14.70
CA LEU A 17 5.99 -14.09 15.61
C LEU A 17 4.53 -14.26 16.04
N GLU A 18 4.34 -14.58 17.32
CA GLU A 18 3.05 -14.39 17.99
C GLU A 18 2.59 -12.97 17.68
N LYS A 19 1.37 -12.86 17.14
CA LYS A 19 0.71 -11.58 16.93
C LYS A 19 0.50 -10.97 18.31
N SER A 20 1.40 -10.14 18.77
CA SER A 20 1.05 -9.14 19.75
C SER A 20 -0.05 -8.31 19.08
N GLU A 21 -1.22 -8.27 19.69
CA GLU A 21 -2.32 -7.37 19.34
C GLU A 21 -1.87 -5.95 19.69
N GLU A 22 -0.84 -5.46 19.01
CA GLU A 22 -0.50 -4.05 19.02
C GLU A 22 -1.54 -3.36 18.16
N GLU A 23 -2.37 -2.59 18.81
CA GLU A 23 -3.38 -1.73 18.25
C GLU A 23 -2.76 -0.87 17.15
N SER A 24 -2.89 -1.33 15.92
CA SER A 24 -2.61 -0.54 14.73
C SER A 24 -3.45 0.74 14.81
N CYS A 25 -2.91 1.90 14.48
CA CYS A 25 -3.64 3.18 14.42
C CYS A 25 -4.87 3.11 13.49
N CYS A 26 -5.01 2.05 12.74
CA CYS A 26 -6.18 1.70 11.94
C CYS A 26 -6.99 0.56 12.59
N SER A 27 -6.75 0.20 13.86
CA SER A 27 -7.50 -0.79 14.60
C SER A 27 -8.62 -0.13 15.41
N VAL A 28 -9.82 -0.66 15.28
CA VAL A 28 -11.03 -0.54 16.14
C VAL A 28 -11.77 0.79 16.16
N THR A 29 -11.12 1.93 15.97
CA THR A 29 -11.76 3.23 15.66
C THR A 29 -11.25 3.82 14.38
N ALA A 30 -10.77 2.95 13.51
CA ALA A 30 -10.14 3.32 12.25
C ALA A 30 -11.09 4.25 11.50
N ARG A 31 -10.66 5.46 11.31
CA ARG A 31 -11.28 6.30 10.29
C ARG A 31 -11.08 5.58 8.98
N ASP A 32 -12.19 5.32 8.28
CA ASP A 32 -12.15 4.68 6.97
C ASP A 32 -11.31 5.47 5.95
N ASP A 33 -10.87 6.67 6.32
CA ASP A 33 -10.06 7.59 5.54
C ASP A 33 -8.54 7.55 5.82
N CYS A 34 -8.03 6.53 6.49
CA CYS A 34 -6.59 6.35 6.72
C CYS A 34 -5.86 5.96 5.42
N LEU A 35 -5.00 6.84 4.90
CA LEU A 35 -4.41 6.66 3.57
C LEU A 35 -3.16 5.78 3.54
N PHE A 36 -2.32 5.79 4.56
CA PHE A 36 -1.06 5.07 4.62
C PHE A 36 -1.05 4.00 5.71
N ALA A 37 -2.20 3.35 5.91
CA ALA A 37 -2.42 2.36 6.96
C ALA A 37 -1.37 1.23 7.01
N ASN A 38 -0.83 0.83 5.87
CA ASN A 38 0.19 -0.22 5.78
C ASN A 38 1.64 0.29 5.88
N CYS A 39 1.86 1.58 5.67
CA CYS A 39 3.23 2.14 5.62
C CYS A 39 3.65 2.76 6.94
N ILE A 40 2.79 3.63 7.50
CA ILE A 40 3.12 4.40 8.71
C ILE A 40 3.11 3.51 9.96
N PRO A 41 2.04 2.79 10.30
CA PRO A 41 2.00 1.97 11.51
C PRO A 41 3.01 0.83 11.49
N ASN A 42 3.13 0.15 10.36
CA ASN A 42 4.01 -1.00 10.24
C ASN A 42 5.48 -0.60 10.04
N ARG A 43 5.77 0.68 9.85
CA ARG A 43 7.15 1.19 9.69
C ARG A 43 8.00 0.32 8.76
N ARG A 44 7.44 -0.04 7.58
CA ARG A 44 8.08 -1.00 6.65
C ARG A 44 9.37 -0.49 6.06
N GLU A 45 9.42 0.83 5.81
CA GLU A 45 10.57 1.46 5.16
C GLU A 45 10.71 2.91 5.62
N PHE A 46 11.89 3.44 5.45
CA PHE A 46 12.17 4.87 5.54
C PHE A 46 13.11 5.28 4.42
N HIS A 47 13.12 6.56 4.13
CA HIS A 47 14.04 7.17 3.19
C HIS A 47 14.71 8.39 3.81
N ILE A 48 16.03 8.48 3.65
CA ILE A 48 16.81 9.66 4.05
C ILE A 48 17.44 10.23 2.79
N ASP A 49 17.14 11.48 2.50
CA ASP A 49 17.75 12.15 1.36
C ASP A 49 19.14 12.73 1.68
N PRO A 50 19.90 13.17 0.65
CA PRO A 50 21.24 13.74 0.85
C PRO A 50 21.29 14.98 1.74
N TYR A 51 20.15 15.60 2.01
CA TYR A 51 20.02 16.77 2.86
C TYR A 51 19.68 16.44 4.32
N GLY A 52 19.60 15.15 4.65
CA GLY A 52 19.27 14.68 6.00
C GLY A 52 17.77 14.73 6.33
N MET A 53 16.90 14.80 5.32
CA MET A 53 15.46 14.76 5.53
C MET A 53 14.97 13.32 5.48
N MET A 54 14.42 12.82 6.58
CA MET A 54 13.85 11.48 6.70
C MET A 54 12.34 11.49 6.41
N SER A 55 11.85 10.51 5.67
CA SER A 55 10.43 10.30 5.36
C SER A 55 10.07 8.82 5.39
N PHE A 56 8.78 8.51 5.56
CA PHE A 56 8.23 7.14 5.48
C PHE A 56 8.10 6.61 4.05
N CYS A 57 8.27 7.48 3.04
CA CYS A 57 8.15 7.11 1.63
C CYS A 57 9.08 7.97 0.77
N TYR A 58 9.79 7.32 -0.15
CA TYR A 58 10.73 7.98 -1.07
C TYR A 58 10.08 9.10 -1.90
N TYR A 59 8.85 8.90 -2.34
CA TYR A 59 8.16 9.80 -3.26
C TYR A 59 7.53 11.02 -2.59
N VAL A 60 7.28 10.97 -1.28
CA VAL A 60 6.68 12.08 -0.55
C VAL A 60 7.75 13.10 -0.19
N LYS A 61 7.68 14.28 -0.81
CA LYS A 61 8.64 15.37 -0.62
C LYS A 61 8.07 16.57 0.15
N ASP A 62 6.83 16.49 0.59
CA ASP A 62 6.21 17.52 1.42
C ASP A 62 7.02 17.74 2.70
N PRO A 63 7.50 18.97 2.98
CA PRO A 63 8.29 19.27 4.18
C PRO A 63 7.54 18.94 5.49
N ALA A 64 6.21 19.05 5.52
CA ALA A 64 5.39 18.74 6.68
C ALA A 64 5.37 17.23 7.02
N LEU A 65 5.71 16.38 6.05
CA LEU A 65 5.72 14.92 6.18
C LEU A 65 7.14 14.35 6.26
N ARG A 66 8.12 15.21 6.55
CA ARG A 66 9.54 14.86 6.60
C ARG A 66 10.20 15.38 7.86
N PHE A 67 11.09 14.59 8.45
CA PHE A 67 11.84 14.93 9.64
C PHE A 67 13.27 15.37 9.28
N ASP A 68 13.73 16.48 9.84
CA ASP A 68 15.08 16.98 9.64
C ASP A 68 16.05 16.38 10.67
N LEU A 69 16.79 15.33 10.27
CA LEU A 69 17.76 14.63 11.12
C LEU A 69 18.95 15.52 11.58
N ARG A 70 19.09 16.72 11.03
CA ARG A 70 20.08 17.70 11.53
C ARG A 70 19.60 18.42 12.79
N LYS A 71 18.30 18.31 13.11
CA LYS A 71 17.63 18.96 14.25
C LYS A 71 17.15 17.98 15.31
N GLY A 72 17.16 16.69 14.98
CA GLY A 72 16.75 15.63 15.88
C GLY A 72 17.41 14.31 15.56
N SER A 73 17.14 13.28 16.35
CA SER A 73 17.74 11.96 16.20
C SER A 73 16.94 11.06 15.23
N PHE A 74 17.59 10.01 14.72
CA PHE A 74 16.92 8.97 13.97
C PHE A 74 15.84 8.29 14.83
N GLN A 75 16.13 8.03 16.09
CA GLN A 75 15.19 7.38 17.01
C GLN A 75 13.90 8.21 17.17
N GLU A 76 14.02 9.52 17.40
CA GLU A 76 12.88 10.44 17.48
C GLU A 76 12.06 10.42 16.17
N ALA A 77 12.74 10.46 15.01
CA ALA A 77 12.08 10.40 13.73
C ALA A 77 11.30 9.08 13.53
N TRP A 78 11.90 7.96 13.92
CA TRP A 78 11.37 6.63 13.72
C TRP A 78 10.28 6.24 14.71
N GLU A 79 10.48 6.57 15.98
CA GLU A 79 9.59 6.12 17.07
C GLU A 79 8.45 7.11 17.36
N GLU A 80 8.63 8.39 17.05
CA GLU A 80 7.66 9.43 17.38
C GLU A 80 7.09 10.13 16.15
N PHE A 81 7.95 10.71 15.30
CA PHE A 81 7.49 11.54 14.19
C PHE A 81 6.73 10.73 13.14
N ILE A 82 7.31 9.62 12.62
CA ILE A 82 6.65 8.81 11.58
C ILE A 82 5.31 8.28 12.07
N PRO A 83 5.19 7.66 13.26
CA PRO A 83 3.89 7.24 13.77
C PRO A 83 2.87 8.37 13.90
N SER A 84 3.31 9.58 14.34
CA SER A 84 2.42 10.74 14.47
C SER A 84 1.78 11.20 13.15
N LEU A 85 2.33 10.80 12.01
CA LEU A 85 1.78 11.13 10.71
C LEU A 85 0.46 10.40 10.43
N ALA A 86 0.20 9.28 11.09
CA ALA A 86 -1.05 8.56 10.97
C ALA A 86 -2.26 9.42 11.39
N ASP A 87 -2.06 10.28 12.40
CA ASP A 87 -3.11 11.20 12.87
C ASP A 87 -3.20 12.49 12.05
N LYS A 88 -2.25 12.73 11.16
CA LYS A 88 -2.17 13.96 10.36
C LYS A 88 -2.59 13.76 8.91
N ILE A 89 -2.49 12.53 8.41
CA ILE A 89 -2.71 12.25 6.99
C ILE A 89 -4.01 11.48 6.82
N HIS A 90 -5.04 12.20 6.43
CA HIS A 90 -6.38 11.67 6.20
C HIS A 90 -6.85 11.94 4.78
N GLY A 91 -7.70 11.06 4.26
CA GLY A 91 -8.33 11.22 2.97
C GLY A 91 -9.42 12.27 2.95
N GLY A 92 -10.10 12.44 4.09
CA GLY A 92 -11.21 13.37 4.21
C GLY A 92 -12.42 13.00 3.35
N GLN A 93 -13.35 13.94 3.24
CA GLN A 93 -14.62 13.71 2.55
C GLN A 93 -14.41 13.37 1.06
N GLU A 94 -13.53 14.08 0.36
CA GLU A 94 -13.26 13.83 -1.07
C GLU A 94 -12.82 12.39 -1.33
N TYR A 95 -11.94 11.85 -0.49
CA TYR A 95 -11.50 10.46 -0.59
C TYR A 95 -12.64 9.49 -0.29
N MET A 96 -13.40 9.75 0.77
CA MET A 96 -14.50 8.88 1.19
C MET A 96 -15.61 8.79 0.13
N GLU A 97 -15.86 9.86 -0.59
CA GLU A 97 -16.85 9.91 -1.68
C GLU A 97 -16.33 9.32 -2.99
N THR A 98 -15.03 9.08 -3.12
CA THR A 98 -14.40 8.61 -4.35
C THR A 98 -13.70 7.26 -4.15
N CYS A 99 -12.41 7.29 -3.81
CA CYS A 99 -11.59 6.08 -3.67
C CYS A 99 -12.01 5.22 -2.45
N GLY A 100 -12.44 5.84 -1.36
CA GLY A 100 -12.88 5.15 -0.15
C GLY A 100 -14.16 4.33 -0.35
N ALA A 101 -15.12 4.84 -1.14
CA ALA A 101 -16.37 4.16 -1.47
C ALA A 101 -16.29 3.27 -2.72
N CYS A 102 -15.12 3.15 -3.34
CA CYS A 102 -14.96 2.42 -4.59
C CYS A 102 -15.04 0.90 -4.38
N GLU A 103 -15.96 0.22 -5.05
CA GLU A 103 -16.13 -1.24 -4.98
C GLU A 103 -14.85 -2.01 -5.39
N LEU A 104 -14.05 -1.43 -6.30
CA LEU A 104 -12.77 -1.99 -6.75
C LEU A 104 -11.57 -1.57 -5.89
N ARG A 105 -11.80 -0.97 -4.71
CA ARG A 105 -10.73 -0.44 -3.86
C ARG A 105 -9.71 -1.50 -3.47
N GLN A 106 -10.15 -2.72 -3.21
CA GLN A 106 -9.29 -3.85 -2.83
C GLN A 106 -8.40 -4.37 -3.97
N GLU A 107 -8.84 -4.15 -5.21
CA GLU A 107 -8.11 -4.55 -6.42
C GLU A 107 -7.22 -3.43 -6.97
N CYS A 108 -7.44 -2.21 -6.49
CA CYS A 108 -6.78 -1.01 -6.98
C CYS A 108 -5.42 -0.80 -6.33
N HIS A 109 -4.40 -0.61 -7.17
CA HIS A 109 -3.03 -0.28 -6.72
C HIS A 109 -2.83 1.20 -6.35
N TRP A 110 -3.92 1.97 -6.26
CA TRP A 110 -3.83 3.37 -5.82
C TRP A 110 -3.32 3.45 -4.38
N CYS A 111 -2.41 4.38 -4.13
CA CYS A 111 -2.08 4.86 -2.79
C CYS A 111 -1.93 6.39 -2.80
N GLY A 112 -1.92 7.02 -1.63
CA GLY A 112 -1.82 8.47 -1.51
C GLY A 112 -0.62 9.11 -2.21
N VAL A 113 0.44 8.35 -2.46
CA VAL A 113 1.61 8.81 -3.23
C VAL A 113 1.23 9.20 -4.64
N TYR A 114 0.40 8.42 -5.33
CA TYR A 114 -0.02 8.75 -6.69
C TYR A 114 -0.85 10.03 -6.72
N GLY A 115 -1.78 10.18 -5.78
CA GLY A 115 -2.54 11.42 -5.64
C GLY A 115 -1.65 12.64 -5.39
N TYR A 116 -0.62 12.47 -4.55
CA TYR A 116 0.36 13.52 -4.27
C TYR A 116 1.19 13.88 -5.51
N LEU A 117 1.71 12.89 -6.24
CA LEU A 117 2.56 13.13 -7.41
C LEU A 117 1.81 13.78 -8.57
N GLU A 118 0.56 13.37 -8.82
CA GLU A 118 -0.23 13.87 -9.94
C GLU A 118 -0.94 15.21 -9.62
N HIS A 119 -1.37 15.38 -8.36
CA HIS A 119 -2.26 16.47 -7.98
C HIS A 119 -1.78 17.30 -6.78
N GLY A 120 -0.63 16.98 -6.18
CA GLY A 120 -0.11 17.63 -4.98
C GLY A 120 -0.92 17.33 -3.70
N ARG A 121 -1.85 16.39 -3.74
CA ARG A 121 -2.73 16.02 -2.62
C ARG A 121 -2.79 14.50 -2.45
N VAL A 122 -2.51 14.03 -1.25
CA VAL A 122 -2.48 12.58 -0.93
C VAL A 122 -3.87 11.91 -1.03
N SER A 123 -4.95 12.68 -0.97
CA SER A 123 -6.33 12.19 -1.07
C SER A 123 -6.87 12.14 -2.50
N ALA A 124 -6.15 12.72 -3.46
CA ALA A 124 -6.66 12.89 -4.80
C ALA A 124 -6.81 11.56 -5.54
N ARG A 125 -7.93 11.40 -6.22
CA ARG A 125 -8.18 10.31 -7.17
C ARG A 125 -7.29 10.49 -8.39
N VAL A 126 -6.77 9.37 -8.90
CA VAL A 126 -5.93 9.34 -10.12
C VAL A 126 -6.65 8.55 -11.20
N GLU A 127 -7.13 9.25 -12.22
CA GLU A 127 -8.08 8.71 -13.19
C GLU A 127 -7.53 7.53 -14.00
N TYR A 128 -6.27 7.57 -14.43
CA TYR A 128 -5.70 6.46 -15.18
C TYR A 128 -5.61 5.17 -14.36
N LEU A 129 -5.38 5.26 -13.04
CA LEU A 129 -5.40 4.08 -12.15
C LEU A 129 -6.81 3.51 -12.01
N CYS A 130 -7.84 4.38 -11.99
CA CYS A 130 -9.22 3.92 -11.99
C CYS A 130 -9.57 3.16 -13.28
N GLN A 131 -9.15 3.66 -14.42
CA GLN A 131 -9.36 3.01 -15.71
C GLN A 131 -8.61 1.68 -15.78
N LEU A 132 -7.32 1.68 -15.41
CA LEU A 132 -6.51 0.47 -15.38
C LEU A 132 -7.12 -0.61 -14.49
N THR A 133 -7.58 -0.24 -13.29
CA THR A 133 -8.21 -1.19 -12.37
C THR A 133 -9.49 -1.79 -12.95
N LYS A 134 -10.34 -1.00 -13.60
CA LYS A 134 -11.55 -1.47 -14.27
C LYS A 134 -11.24 -2.47 -15.37
N GLU A 135 -10.29 -2.14 -16.24
CA GLU A 135 -9.86 -3.03 -17.32
C GLU A 135 -9.28 -4.35 -16.78
N GLN A 136 -8.45 -4.27 -15.75
CA GLN A 136 -7.90 -5.46 -15.09
C GLN A 136 -8.99 -6.32 -14.43
N HIS A 137 -9.99 -5.69 -13.82
CA HIS A 137 -11.13 -6.39 -13.24
C HIS A 137 -11.93 -7.13 -14.31
N ILE A 138 -12.31 -6.46 -15.40
CA ILE A 138 -13.04 -7.06 -16.53
C ILE A 138 -12.26 -8.24 -17.08
N PHE A 139 -10.98 -8.05 -17.40
CA PHE A 139 -10.13 -9.11 -17.91
C PHE A 139 -10.07 -10.33 -16.98
N ARG A 140 -9.95 -10.08 -15.67
CA ARG A 140 -9.88 -11.14 -14.66
C ARG A 140 -11.20 -11.94 -14.58
N GLU A 141 -12.32 -11.24 -14.65
CA GLU A 141 -13.65 -11.89 -14.64
C GLU A 141 -13.91 -12.69 -15.93
N GLU A 142 -13.49 -12.19 -17.08
CA GLU A 142 -13.55 -12.90 -18.35
C GLU A 142 -12.67 -14.14 -18.33
N TRP A 143 -11.43 -13.99 -17.86
CA TRP A 143 -10.50 -15.11 -17.72
C TRP A 143 -11.04 -16.22 -16.81
N LYS A 144 -11.58 -15.86 -15.64
CA LYS A 144 -12.22 -16.83 -14.74
C LYS A 144 -13.36 -17.57 -15.41
N ARG A 145 -14.23 -16.86 -16.12
CA ARG A 145 -15.38 -17.45 -16.82
C ARG A 145 -14.97 -18.45 -17.89
N ASP A 146 -13.97 -18.11 -18.67
CA ASP A 146 -13.49 -18.95 -19.77
C ASP A 146 -12.75 -20.19 -19.26
N HIS A 147 -11.98 -20.05 -18.20
CA HIS A 147 -11.26 -21.18 -17.59
C HIS A 147 -12.18 -22.09 -16.80
N LEU A 148 -13.18 -21.58 -16.10
CA LEU A 148 -14.20 -22.42 -15.45
C LEU A 148 -15.00 -23.24 -16.47
N ARG A 149 -15.28 -22.69 -17.64
CA ARG A 149 -15.91 -23.42 -18.75
C ARG A 149 -15.05 -24.58 -19.25
N TYR A 150 -13.77 -24.40 -19.37
CA TYR A 150 -12.83 -25.42 -19.84
C TYR A 150 -12.78 -26.63 -18.90
N TYR A 151 -12.80 -26.39 -17.59
CA TYR A 151 -12.80 -27.46 -16.58
C TYR A 151 -14.13 -28.19 -16.46
N GLN A 152 -15.25 -27.58 -16.80
CA GLN A 152 -16.56 -28.23 -16.80
C GLN A 152 -16.76 -29.18 -18.01
N LEU A 153 -16.10 -28.94 -19.12
CA LEU A 153 -16.21 -29.79 -20.32
C LEU A 153 -15.42 -31.08 -20.22
N GLY A 154 -14.48 -31.21 -19.29
CA GLY A 154 -13.63 -32.38 -19.06
C GLY A 154 -14.19 -33.43 -18.08
N GLY A 155 -15.37 -33.21 -17.48
CA GLY A 155 -15.98 -34.19 -16.54
C GLY A 155 -15.27 -34.33 -15.19
N ILE A 156 -14.27 -33.53 -14.92
CA ILE A 156 -13.54 -33.49 -13.64
C ILE A 156 -13.83 -32.16 -12.98
N THR A 157 -14.58 -32.19 -11.88
CA THR A 157 -14.81 -30.98 -11.06
C THR A 157 -13.56 -30.73 -10.23
N ILE A 158 -12.64 -29.93 -10.77
CA ILE A 158 -11.53 -29.38 -9.98
C ILE A 158 -12.06 -28.07 -9.37
N GLN A 159 -12.31 -28.06 -8.06
CA GLN A 159 -12.48 -26.82 -7.34
C GLN A 159 -11.12 -26.10 -7.31
N VAL A 160 -10.95 -25.12 -8.19
CA VAL A 160 -9.82 -24.21 -8.09
C VAL A 160 -10.14 -23.26 -6.95
N THR A 161 -9.64 -23.55 -5.76
CA THR A 161 -9.53 -22.57 -4.70
C THR A 161 -8.57 -21.50 -5.20
N THR A 162 -9.01 -20.26 -5.23
CA THR A 162 -8.24 -19.09 -5.70
C THR A 162 -7.21 -18.65 -4.67
N ASP A 163 -6.45 -19.58 -4.12
CA ASP A 163 -5.22 -19.24 -3.38
C ASP A 163 -4.08 -19.12 -4.40
N PHE A 164 -3.88 -17.91 -4.87
CA PHE A 164 -2.64 -17.54 -5.54
C PHE A 164 -1.50 -17.44 -4.50
N SER A 165 -1.18 -18.53 -3.87
CA SER A 165 0.15 -18.71 -3.30
C SER A 165 1.03 -19.24 -4.42
N ILE A 166 1.79 -18.35 -5.04
CA ILE A 166 2.91 -18.74 -5.89
C ILE A 166 3.92 -19.39 -4.94
N THR A 167 3.88 -20.71 -4.86
CA THR A 167 4.97 -21.50 -4.30
C THR A 167 5.84 -21.92 -5.47
N GLU A 168 7.07 -21.43 -5.53
CA GLU A 168 8.16 -22.14 -6.19
C GLU A 168 8.59 -23.34 -5.36
#